data_b05422244ac0ca797107069c44c23ae6
#
_entry.id   b05422244ac0ca797107069c44c23ae6
#
_cell.length_a   1.000
_cell.length_b   1.000
_cell.length_c   1.000
_cell.angle_alpha   90.00
_cell.angle_beta   90.00
_cell.angle_gamma   90.00
#
_symmetry.space_group_name_H-M   'P 1'
#
loop_
_entity.id
_entity.type
_entity.pdbx_description
1 polymer ?
#
loop_
_entity_poly.entity_id
_entity_poly.type
_entity_poly.pdbx_seq_one_letter_code
_entity_poly.pdbx_strand_id
1 'polypeptide(L)'
;PGGALNIPGLVWMLLAAAPLFTAQAAEKDTGIGSEIRQELANARKEVRIEMAKARQELDTGNLRLDNGFHFGAHDAETSKRARTDLPRGEITPQGDLLINGNAQAIDASQRRQLLVYRGQVIVIAKAGIDVGQRAADAALEAVGNGSFVGLLFGAMTGSLERRVERVVKQEIEPAVRGICRQLPAMMDSQQRLSSSLPQFRPYATLEADDVANCEKDFRNEFASR
;
A
#
# COMPACT_ATOMS: atom_id res chain seq x y z
N PRO A 1 -3.22 10.47 -27.60
CA PRO A 1 -3.64 9.13 -27.19
C PRO A 1 -2.77 8.72 -26.01
N GLY A 2 -3.18 9.06 -24.79
CA GLY A 2 -2.51 8.74 -23.54
C GLY A 2 -3.27 7.62 -22.85
N GLY A 3 -2.71 6.38 -22.86
CA GLY A 3 -3.27 5.24 -22.19
C GLY A 3 -3.16 5.44 -20.68
N ALA A 4 -4.28 5.63 -20.02
CA ALA A 4 -4.38 5.52 -18.57
C ALA A 4 -4.24 4.04 -18.22
N LEU A 5 -3.10 3.64 -17.63
CA LEU A 5 -2.91 2.32 -17.05
C LEU A 5 -3.80 2.22 -15.81
N ASN A 6 -4.90 1.51 -16.00
CA ASN A 6 -5.82 1.11 -14.93
C ASN A 6 -5.12 0.01 -14.12
N ILE A 7 -4.67 0.32 -12.91
CA ILE A 7 -4.04 -0.65 -12.00
C ILE A 7 -5.01 -0.99 -10.85
N PRO A 8 -6.03 -1.78 -11.11
CA PRO A 8 -6.75 -2.46 -10.03
C PRO A 8 -6.66 -3.97 -10.24
N GLY A 9 -5.53 -4.57 -10.07
CA GLY A 9 -5.46 -6.03 -10.27
C GLY A 9 -4.17 -6.69 -9.81
N LEU A 10 -3.11 -5.94 -9.60
CA LEU A 10 -1.77 -6.51 -9.44
C LEU A 10 -1.43 -7.00 -8.02
N VAL A 11 -2.21 -6.63 -7.01
CA VAL A 11 -1.93 -7.06 -5.62
C VAL A 11 -2.52 -8.44 -5.32
N TRP A 12 -3.48 -8.93 -6.11
CA TRP A 12 -4.17 -10.22 -5.86
C TRP A 12 -3.64 -11.40 -6.66
N MET A 13 -2.72 -11.20 -7.62
CA MET A 13 -2.24 -12.29 -8.49
C MET A 13 -0.97 -13.00 -8.01
N LEU A 14 -0.39 -12.60 -6.90
CA LEU A 14 0.81 -13.28 -6.36
C LEU A 14 0.54 -14.53 -5.51
N LEU A 15 -0.73 -14.92 -5.33
CA LEU A 15 -1.09 -16.06 -4.47
C LEU A 15 -1.69 -17.29 -5.19
N ALA A 16 -1.76 -17.28 -6.53
CA ALA A 16 -2.45 -18.36 -7.25
C ALA A 16 -1.68 -18.89 -8.48
N ALA A 17 -0.40 -19.22 -8.35
CA ALA A 17 0.27 -20.05 -9.33
C ALA A 17 1.28 -20.98 -8.65
N ALA A 18 0.79 -22.00 -7.94
CA ALA A 18 1.59 -23.16 -7.63
C ALA A 18 1.46 -24.15 -8.81
N PRO A 19 2.47 -24.35 -9.65
CA PRO A 19 2.48 -25.48 -10.54
C PRO A 19 2.66 -26.77 -9.72
N LEU A 20 1.78 -27.74 -9.94
CA LEU A 20 1.90 -29.10 -9.45
C LEU A 20 3.18 -29.72 -10.03
N PHE A 21 4.27 -29.70 -9.28
CA PHE A 21 5.44 -30.50 -9.61
C PHE A 21 5.24 -31.93 -9.16
N THR A 22 5.04 -32.82 -10.12
CA THR A 22 5.17 -34.27 -9.93
C THR A 22 6.60 -34.60 -9.48
N ALA A 23 6.69 -35.30 -8.37
CA ALA A 23 7.95 -35.78 -7.80
C ALA A 23 8.66 -36.71 -8.80
N GLN A 24 9.81 -36.27 -9.30
CA GLN A 24 10.83 -37.15 -9.84
C GLN A 24 12.11 -36.91 -9.07
N ALA A 25 12.41 -37.87 -8.22
CA ALA A 25 13.54 -37.86 -7.30
C ALA A 25 14.88 -38.04 -8.01
N ALA A 26 15.88 -37.40 -7.44
CA ALA A 26 17.30 -37.66 -7.47
C ALA A 26 18.12 -37.19 -8.69
N GLU A 27 19.15 -36.41 -8.37
CA GLU A 27 20.31 -35.98 -9.13
C GLU A 27 20.16 -34.68 -9.94
N LYS A 28 20.25 -33.54 -9.22
CA LYS A 28 20.96 -32.30 -9.56
C LYS A 28 20.69 -31.19 -8.55
N ASP A 29 21.20 -31.35 -7.34
CA ASP A 29 20.94 -30.42 -6.22
C ASP A 29 21.69 -29.07 -6.33
N THR A 30 22.51 -28.87 -7.38
CA THR A 30 23.29 -27.64 -7.56
C THR A 30 22.72 -26.63 -8.57
N GLY A 31 21.81 -27.06 -9.46
CA GLY A 31 21.22 -26.20 -10.48
C GLY A 31 19.96 -25.45 -9.99
N ILE A 32 19.05 -26.15 -9.34
CA ILE A 32 17.73 -25.61 -8.92
C ILE A 32 17.90 -24.52 -7.87
N GLY A 33 18.81 -24.68 -6.94
CA GLY A 33 19.06 -23.67 -5.89
C GLY A 33 19.69 -22.38 -6.41
N SER A 34 20.43 -22.42 -7.53
CA SER A 34 21.00 -21.24 -8.17
C SER A 34 19.95 -20.49 -8.99
N GLU A 35 19.08 -21.20 -9.70
CA GLU A 35 17.97 -20.62 -10.47
C GLU A 35 16.98 -19.92 -9.56
N ILE A 36 16.54 -20.56 -8.48
CA ILE A 36 15.65 -19.93 -7.49
C ILE A 36 16.26 -18.67 -6.90
N ARG A 37 17.56 -18.71 -6.52
CA ARG A 37 18.24 -17.51 -6.01
C ARG A 37 18.29 -16.38 -7.02
N GLN A 38 18.52 -16.71 -8.27
CA GLN A 38 18.53 -15.73 -9.37
C GLN A 38 17.14 -15.12 -9.59
N GLU A 39 16.09 -15.93 -9.61
CA GLU A 39 14.72 -15.45 -9.74
C GLU A 39 14.29 -14.56 -8.55
N LEU A 40 14.65 -14.94 -7.32
CA LEU A 40 14.42 -14.10 -6.14
C LEU A 40 15.18 -12.78 -6.19
N ALA A 41 16.41 -12.77 -6.70
CA ALA A 41 17.18 -11.55 -6.90
C ALA A 41 16.54 -10.64 -7.94
N ASN A 42 16.03 -11.22 -9.04
CA ASN A 42 15.30 -10.50 -10.07
C ASN A 42 13.99 -9.92 -9.52
N ALA A 43 13.21 -10.72 -8.78
CA ALA A 43 11.98 -10.28 -8.13
C ALA A 43 12.22 -9.11 -7.17
N ARG A 44 13.28 -9.17 -6.34
CA ARG A 44 13.67 -8.05 -5.47
C ARG A 44 13.99 -6.78 -6.26
N LYS A 45 14.70 -6.92 -7.37
CA LYS A 45 15.05 -5.79 -8.22
C LYS A 45 13.79 -5.15 -8.83
N GLU A 46 12.88 -5.97 -9.33
CA GLU A 46 11.62 -5.54 -9.92
C GLU A 46 10.75 -4.79 -8.88
N VAL A 47 10.56 -5.38 -7.70
CA VAL A 47 9.83 -4.72 -6.59
C VAL A 47 10.42 -3.34 -6.28
N ARG A 48 11.75 -3.23 -6.18
CA ARG A 48 12.41 -1.94 -5.91
C ARG A 48 12.20 -0.91 -7.02
N ILE A 49 12.23 -1.35 -8.28
CA ILE A 49 11.99 -0.48 -9.45
C ILE A 49 10.53 0.03 -9.41
N GLU A 50 9.56 -0.86 -9.21
CA GLU A 50 8.15 -0.48 -9.16
C GLU A 50 7.83 0.42 -7.95
N MET A 51 8.43 0.16 -6.79
CA MET A 51 8.29 1.04 -5.62
C MET A 51 8.91 2.42 -5.85
N ALA A 52 10.06 2.49 -6.52
CA ALA A 52 10.69 3.77 -6.88
C ALA A 52 9.83 4.56 -7.87
N LYS A 53 9.26 3.88 -8.87
CA LYS A 53 8.33 4.47 -9.83
C LYS A 53 7.07 4.97 -9.14
N ALA A 54 6.47 4.17 -8.25
CA ALA A 54 5.30 4.59 -7.48
C ALA A 54 5.58 5.85 -6.63
N ARG A 55 6.76 5.95 -5.99
CA ARG A 55 7.17 7.18 -5.27
C ARG A 55 7.28 8.39 -6.20
N GLN A 56 7.85 8.21 -7.38
CA GLN A 56 7.97 9.28 -8.37
C GLN A 56 6.59 9.73 -8.86
N GLU A 57 5.69 8.79 -9.13
CA GLU A 57 4.32 9.10 -9.56
C GLU A 57 3.54 9.89 -8.49
N LEU A 58 3.75 9.58 -7.19
CA LEU A 58 3.16 10.36 -6.10
C LEU A 58 3.64 11.82 -6.11
N ASP A 59 4.91 12.07 -6.44
CA ASP A 59 5.47 13.42 -6.47
C ASP A 59 5.00 14.23 -7.68
N THR A 60 5.01 13.61 -8.84
CA THR A 60 4.84 14.29 -10.13
C THR A 60 3.44 14.15 -10.73
N GLY A 61 2.70 13.13 -10.35
CA GLY A 61 1.36 12.85 -10.88
C GLY A 61 0.24 13.56 -10.12
N ASN A 62 -0.96 13.49 -10.66
CA ASN A 62 -2.16 13.91 -9.96
C ASN A 62 -2.48 12.94 -8.82
N LEU A 63 -2.77 13.49 -7.64
CA LEU A 63 -3.27 12.71 -6.52
C LEU A 63 -4.74 12.36 -6.75
N ARG A 64 -5.06 11.09 -6.88
CA ARG A 64 -6.45 10.61 -6.99
C ARG A 64 -7.13 10.59 -5.63
N LEU A 65 -8.37 11.08 -5.59
CA LEU A 65 -9.20 11.19 -4.38
C LEU A 65 -10.27 10.09 -4.31
N ASP A 66 -10.71 9.59 -5.45
CA ASP A 66 -11.78 8.60 -5.60
C ASP A 66 -11.41 7.21 -5.05
N ASN A 67 -10.13 6.94 -4.85
CA ASN A 67 -9.68 5.67 -4.25
C ASN A 67 -9.77 5.65 -2.73
N GLY A 68 -9.99 6.80 -2.06
CA GLY A 68 -10.05 6.96 -0.60
C GLY A 68 -8.82 6.44 0.14
N PHE A 69 -8.68 6.83 1.40
CA PHE A 69 -7.72 6.23 2.33
C PHE A 69 -8.42 5.13 3.12
N HIS A 70 -7.93 3.90 3.05
CA HIS A 70 -8.38 2.80 3.89
C HIS A 70 -7.21 2.22 4.66
N PHE A 71 -7.37 2.19 5.97
CA PHE A 71 -6.53 1.42 6.87
C PHE A 71 -7.35 0.22 7.35
N GLY A 72 -6.93 -1.00 6.99
CA GLY A 72 -7.59 -2.23 7.40
C GLY A 72 -8.42 -2.93 6.32
N ALA A 73 -8.51 -4.26 6.41
CA ALA A 73 -9.22 -5.09 5.43
C ALA A 73 -10.74 -5.12 5.64
N HIS A 74 -11.23 -4.67 6.81
CA HIS A 74 -12.62 -4.88 7.19
C HIS A 74 -13.63 -4.06 6.39
N ASP A 75 -13.23 -2.91 5.83
CA ASP A 75 -14.15 -2.01 5.11
C ASP A 75 -13.95 -1.97 3.60
N ALA A 76 -13.03 -2.80 3.07
CA ALA A 76 -12.64 -2.74 1.66
C ALA A 76 -13.81 -3.02 0.69
N GLU A 77 -14.75 -3.88 1.04
CA GLU A 77 -15.87 -4.23 0.15
C GLU A 77 -17.03 -3.24 0.24
N THR A 78 -17.40 -2.81 1.45
CA THR A 78 -18.50 -1.84 1.64
C THR A 78 -18.11 -0.46 1.12
N SER A 79 -16.88 -0.08 1.38
CA SER A 79 -16.29 1.17 0.90
C SER A 79 -16.04 1.18 -0.61
N LYS A 80 -15.76 0.04 -1.23
CA LYS A 80 -15.62 -0.09 -2.69
C LYS A 80 -16.93 0.16 -3.42
N ARG A 81 -18.06 -0.32 -2.90
CA ARG A 81 -19.39 -0.10 -3.49
C ARG A 81 -19.83 1.35 -3.44
N ALA A 82 -19.59 2.04 -2.32
CA ALA A 82 -19.99 3.45 -2.16
C ALA A 82 -19.18 4.43 -3.01
N ARG A 83 -18.03 4.02 -3.57
CA ARG A 83 -17.11 4.88 -4.32
C ARG A 83 -17.09 4.67 -5.83
N THR A 84 -17.64 3.57 -6.32
CA THR A 84 -17.79 3.36 -7.77
C THR A 84 -18.65 4.43 -8.42
N ASP A 85 -19.44 5.16 -7.63
CA ASP A 85 -20.35 6.19 -8.12
C ASP A 85 -19.82 7.63 -7.97
N LEU A 86 -18.64 7.82 -7.31
CA LEU A 86 -18.04 9.15 -7.20
C LEU A 86 -17.37 9.56 -8.50
N PRO A 87 -17.56 10.82 -8.95
CA PRO A 87 -16.78 11.37 -10.04
C PRO A 87 -15.30 11.29 -9.74
N ARG A 88 -14.48 11.03 -10.76
CA ARG A 88 -13.03 11.01 -10.61
C ARG A 88 -12.53 12.37 -10.09
N GLY A 89 -12.05 12.40 -8.85
CA GLY A 89 -11.47 13.56 -8.20
C GLY A 89 -9.94 13.48 -8.21
N GLU A 90 -9.26 14.58 -8.52
CA GLU A 90 -7.80 14.64 -8.54
C GLU A 90 -7.29 15.98 -8.01
N ILE A 91 -6.14 15.96 -7.32
CA ILE A 91 -5.39 17.18 -6.99
C ILE A 91 -4.09 17.17 -7.79
N THR A 92 -3.89 18.21 -8.61
CA THR A 92 -2.66 18.36 -9.40
C THR A 92 -1.45 18.71 -8.52
N PRO A 93 -0.20 18.53 -8.99
CA PRO A 93 0.98 19.02 -8.30
C PRO A 93 0.96 20.56 -8.06
N GLN A 94 0.20 21.31 -8.84
CA GLN A 94 0.03 22.76 -8.72
C GLN A 94 -1.10 23.15 -7.75
N GLY A 95 -1.84 22.16 -7.21
CA GLY A 95 -2.92 22.37 -6.26
C GLY A 95 -4.27 22.70 -6.91
N ASP A 96 -4.48 22.37 -8.18
CA ASP A 96 -5.80 22.45 -8.79
C ASP A 96 -6.63 21.22 -8.41
N LEU A 97 -7.93 21.43 -8.14
CA LEU A 97 -8.89 20.35 -8.01
C LEU A 97 -9.52 20.06 -9.37
N LEU A 98 -9.38 18.82 -9.83
CA LEU A 98 -10.04 18.34 -11.05
C LEU A 98 -11.17 17.37 -10.68
N ILE A 99 -12.33 17.53 -11.32
CA ILE A 99 -13.44 16.56 -11.24
C ILE A 99 -13.76 16.11 -12.66
N ASN A 100 -13.65 14.82 -12.92
CA ASN A 100 -13.72 14.23 -14.26
C ASN A 100 -12.81 14.96 -15.29
N GLY A 101 -11.61 15.34 -14.84
CA GLY A 101 -10.63 16.06 -15.66
C GLY A 101 -10.88 17.58 -15.81
N ASN A 102 -11.99 18.11 -15.29
CA ASN A 102 -12.33 19.52 -15.37
C ASN A 102 -11.85 20.27 -14.14
N ALA A 103 -11.07 21.33 -14.35
CA ALA A 103 -10.59 22.17 -13.26
C ALA A 103 -11.76 22.92 -12.58
N GLN A 104 -11.78 22.86 -11.26
CA GLN A 104 -12.75 23.56 -10.45
C GLN A 104 -12.29 24.99 -10.17
N ALA A 105 -13.24 25.93 -10.13
CA ALA A 105 -12.94 27.32 -9.73
C ALA A 105 -12.58 27.33 -8.24
N ILE A 106 -11.34 27.66 -7.92
CA ILE A 106 -10.81 27.74 -6.56
C ILE A 106 -10.03 29.05 -6.38
N ASP A 107 -10.04 29.56 -5.17
CA ASP A 107 -9.22 30.71 -4.79
C ASP A 107 -7.79 30.30 -4.34
N ALA A 108 -6.95 31.31 -4.11
CA ALA A 108 -5.57 31.08 -3.69
C ALA A 108 -5.45 30.42 -2.30
N SER A 109 -6.43 30.60 -1.40
CA SER A 109 -6.46 29.99 -0.09
C SER A 109 -6.81 28.49 -0.19
N GLN A 110 -7.83 28.17 -0.98
CA GLN A 110 -8.25 26.81 -1.27
C GLN A 110 -7.13 26.01 -1.95
N ARG A 111 -6.44 26.65 -2.91
CA ARG A 111 -5.25 26.04 -3.56
C ARG A 111 -4.17 25.67 -2.56
N ARG A 112 -3.84 26.58 -1.62
CA ARG A 112 -2.87 26.28 -0.56
C ARG A 112 -3.32 25.12 0.33
N GLN A 113 -4.59 25.05 0.69
CA GLN A 113 -5.15 23.95 1.49
C GLN A 113 -5.07 22.61 0.74
N LEU A 114 -5.36 22.59 -0.57
CA LEU A 114 -5.21 21.41 -1.42
C LEU A 114 -3.76 20.94 -1.48
N LEU A 115 -2.80 21.86 -1.61
CA LEU A 115 -1.37 21.50 -1.59
C LEU A 115 -0.92 20.94 -0.25
N VAL A 116 -1.40 21.49 0.87
CA VAL A 116 -1.10 20.95 2.22
C VAL A 116 -1.67 19.55 2.36
N TYR A 117 -2.93 19.35 2.02
CA TYR A 117 -3.58 18.04 2.07
C TYR A 117 -2.88 17.02 1.17
N ARG A 118 -2.58 17.41 -0.08
CA ARG A 118 -1.83 16.57 -1.03
C ARG A 118 -0.48 16.14 -0.44
N GLY A 119 0.26 17.07 0.15
CA GLY A 119 1.55 16.79 0.78
C GLY A 119 1.44 15.76 1.91
N GLN A 120 0.44 15.89 2.78
CA GLN A 120 0.18 14.94 3.87
C GLN A 120 -0.16 13.55 3.34
N VAL A 121 -1.03 13.45 2.34
CA VAL A 121 -1.39 12.18 1.69
C VAL A 121 -0.16 11.51 1.07
N ILE A 122 0.69 12.28 0.37
CA ILE A 122 1.91 11.75 -0.24
C ILE A 122 2.90 11.21 0.81
N VAL A 123 3.07 11.91 1.92
CA VAL A 123 3.94 11.45 3.02
C VAL A 123 3.45 10.13 3.58
N ILE A 124 2.15 10.00 3.83
CA ILE A 124 1.54 8.76 4.32
C ILE A 124 1.66 7.64 3.27
N ALA A 125 1.38 7.93 2.00
CA ALA A 125 1.50 6.96 0.92
C ALA A 125 2.94 6.45 0.74
N LYS A 126 3.93 7.33 0.81
CA LYS A 126 5.35 6.95 0.77
C LYS A 126 5.75 6.08 1.96
N ALA A 127 5.28 6.41 3.17
CA ALA A 127 5.50 5.57 4.34
C ALA A 127 4.87 4.18 4.15
N GLY A 128 3.69 4.09 3.55
CA GLY A 128 3.06 2.81 3.17
C GLY A 128 3.88 2.01 2.17
N ILE A 129 4.45 2.67 1.15
CA ILE A 129 5.37 2.04 0.18
C ILE A 129 6.61 1.49 0.91
N ASP A 130 7.18 2.24 1.86
CA ASP A 130 8.34 1.79 2.64
C ASP A 130 8.02 0.55 3.48
N VAL A 131 6.83 0.51 4.10
CA VAL A 131 6.34 -0.67 4.82
C VAL A 131 6.18 -1.87 3.87
N GLY A 132 5.54 -1.66 2.73
CA GLY A 132 5.35 -2.69 1.71
C GLY A 132 6.68 -3.25 1.18
N GLN A 133 7.67 -2.39 0.96
CA GLN A 133 9.00 -2.81 0.52
C GLN A 133 9.70 -3.68 1.58
N ARG A 134 9.67 -3.29 2.86
CA ARG A 134 10.25 -4.07 3.95
C ARG A 134 9.56 -5.43 4.11
N ALA A 135 8.24 -5.45 4.01
CA ALA A 135 7.47 -6.70 4.05
C ALA A 135 7.84 -7.64 2.89
N ALA A 136 7.97 -7.10 1.67
CA ALA A 136 8.39 -7.87 0.49
C ALA A 136 9.83 -8.39 0.63
N ASP A 137 10.78 -7.54 1.07
CA ASP A 137 12.16 -7.96 1.30
C ASP A 137 12.24 -9.08 2.36
N ALA A 138 11.49 -8.97 3.46
CA ALA A 138 11.42 -10.00 4.50
C ALA A 138 10.82 -11.32 3.99
N ALA A 139 9.77 -11.27 3.19
CA ALA A 139 9.16 -12.45 2.58
C ALA A 139 10.13 -13.15 1.61
N LEU A 140 10.81 -12.39 0.75
CA LEU A 140 11.81 -12.92 -0.20
C LEU A 140 13.04 -13.49 0.52
N GLU A 141 13.44 -12.92 1.66
CA GLU A 141 14.52 -13.45 2.49
C GLU A 141 14.12 -14.76 3.16
N ALA A 142 12.90 -14.86 3.66
CA ALA A 142 12.40 -16.10 4.27
C ALA A 142 12.41 -17.27 3.29
N VAL A 143 12.08 -17.02 2.01
CA VAL A 143 12.13 -18.03 0.94
C VAL A 143 13.57 -18.31 0.48
N GLY A 144 14.41 -17.28 0.34
CA GLY A 144 15.77 -17.40 -0.21
C GLY A 144 16.78 -18.07 0.70
N ASN A 145 16.58 -18.00 2.03
CA ASN A 145 17.48 -18.58 3.04
C ASN A 145 17.05 -19.99 3.50
N GLY A 146 15.89 -20.47 3.04
CA GLY A 146 15.38 -21.81 3.38
C GLY A 146 15.69 -22.82 2.28
N SER A 147 16.33 -23.95 2.62
CA SER A 147 16.14 -25.15 1.78
C SER A 147 14.64 -25.50 1.81
N PHE A 148 14.11 -26.07 0.75
CA PHE A 148 12.72 -26.52 0.72
C PHE A 148 12.37 -27.39 1.95
N VAL A 149 13.30 -28.19 2.40
CA VAL A 149 13.22 -28.97 3.63
C VAL A 149 13.15 -28.06 4.87
N GLY A 150 13.96 -26.99 4.92
CA GLY A 150 13.93 -26.00 6.01
C GLY A 150 12.64 -25.21 6.09
N LEU A 151 12.01 -24.91 4.96
CA LEU A 151 10.69 -24.27 4.91
C LEU A 151 9.59 -25.21 5.43
N LEU A 152 9.60 -26.47 5.04
CA LEU A 152 8.65 -27.47 5.55
C LEU A 152 8.81 -27.70 7.06
N PHE A 153 10.05 -27.86 7.55
CA PHE A 153 10.32 -27.98 8.99
C PHE A 153 10.01 -26.69 9.74
N GLY A 154 10.25 -25.52 9.14
CA GLY A 154 9.92 -24.21 9.71
C GLY A 154 8.42 -24.02 9.90
N ALA A 155 7.62 -24.45 8.93
CA ALA A 155 6.16 -24.44 9.01
C ALA A 155 5.65 -25.41 10.09
N MET A 156 6.22 -26.62 10.18
CA MET A 156 5.84 -27.61 11.20
C MET A 156 6.25 -27.24 12.62
N THR A 157 7.32 -26.46 12.79
CA THR A 157 7.86 -26.08 14.13
C THR A 157 7.42 -24.69 14.60
N GLY A 158 6.61 -23.96 13.81
CA GLY A 158 6.21 -22.58 14.10
C GLY A 158 7.37 -21.57 14.05
N SER A 159 8.53 -21.96 13.50
CA SER A 159 9.69 -21.06 13.40
C SER A 159 9.50 -19.97 12.37
N LEU A 160 8.74 -20.24 11.30
CA LEU A 160 8.37 -19.27 10.28
C LEU A 160 7.43 -18.20 10.87
N GLU A 161 6.43 -18.63 11.64
CA GLU A 161 5.49 -17.74 12.33
C GLU A 161 6.24 -16.78 13.28
N ARG A 162 7.12 -17.31 14.14
CA ARG A 162 7.96 -16.48 15.02
C ARG A 162 8.86 -15.50 14.28
N ARG A 163 9.33 -15.86 13.08
CA ARG A 163 10.13 -14.97 12.24
C ARG A 163 9.29 -13.84 11.67
N VAL A 164 8.12 -14.18 11.11
CA VAL A 164 7.14 -13.20 10.59
C VAL A 164 6.70 -12.26 11.72
N GLU A 165 6.32 -12.78 12.87
CA GLU A 165 5.93 -11.97 14.03
C GLU A 165 7.03 -11.00 14.45
N ARG A 166 8.29 -11.43 14.44
CA ARG A 166 9.43 -10.57 14.76
C ARG A 166 9.58 -9.43 13.76
N VAL A 167 9.49 -9.71 12.45
CA VAL A 167 9.56 -8.69 11.40
C VAL A 167 8.41 -7.69 11.55
N VAL A 168 7.19 -8.19 11.78
CA VAL A 168 6.03 -7.31 12.00
C VAL A 168 6.27 -6.38 13.20
N LYS A 169 6.67 -6.92 14.35
CA LYS A 169 6.90 -6.12 15.56
C LYS A 169 8.07 -5.14 15.45
N GLN A 170 9.16 -5.53 14.80
CA GLN A 170 10.39 -4.73 14.76
C GLN A 170 10.40 -3.72 13.62
N GLU A 171 9.87 -4.07 12.46
CA GLU A 171 10.00 -3.27 11.25
C GLU A 171 8.69 -2.59 10.83
N ILE A 172 7.57 -3.29 10.93
CA ILE A 172 6.29 -2.81 10.40
C ILE A 172 5.53 -1.99 11.44
N GLU A 173 5.40 -2.47 12.65
CA GLU A 173 4.64 -1.80 13.70
C GLU A 173 5.11 -0.37 14.02
N PRO A 174 6.43 -0.08 14.11
CA PRO A 174 6.90 1.29 14.31
C PRO A 174 6.58 2.22 13.15
N ALA A 175 6.64 1.72 11.92
CA ALA A 175 6.32 2.49 10.73
C ALA A 175 4.82 2.81 10.64
N VAL A 176 3.96 1.85 10.96
CA VAL A 176 2.51 2.06 11.04
C VAL A 176 2.15 3.08 12.12
N ARG A 177 2.77 3.02 13.31
CA ARG A 177 2.60 4.06 14.33
C ARG A 177 3.01 5.45 13.80
N GLY A 178 4.05 5.51 12.96
CA GLY A 178 4.46 6.74 12.28
C GLY A 178 3.36 7.29 11.38
N ILE A 179 2.68 6.42 10.64
CA ILE A 179 1.53 6.77 9.79
C ILE A 179 0.35 7.22 10.66
N CYS A 180 -0.04 6.43 11.66
CA CYS A 180 -1.18 6.75 12.54
C CYS A 180 -1.03 8.13 13.21
N ARG A 181 0.18 8.52 13.60
CA ARG A 181 0.45 9.85 14.17
C ARG A 181 0.23 11.01 13.21
N GLN A 182 0.19 10.77 11.91
CA GLN A 182 -0.04 11.82 10.90
C GLN A 182 -1.52 12.00 10.56
N LEU A 183 -2.36 11.00 10.87
CA LEU A 183 -3.79 11.02 10.53
C LEU A 183 -4.55 12.19 11.16
N PRO A 184 -4.33 12.60 12.43
CA PRO A 184 -5.03 13.76 12.98
C PRO A 184 -4.83 15.03 12.18
N ALA A 185 -3.59 15.35 11.79
CA ALA A 185 -3.29 16.52 10.98
C ALA A 185 -3.90 16.44 9.57
N MET A 186 -3.94 15.24 8.98
CA MET A 186 -4.60 15.01 7.70
C MET A 186 -6.12 15.19 7.81
N MET A 187 -6.74 14.70 8.89
CA MET A 187 -8.17 14.88 9.16
C MET A 187 -8.52 16.35 9.32
N ASP A 188 -7.73 17.13 10.08
CA ASP A 188 -7.92 18.57 10.21
C ASP A 188 -7.86 19.30 8.86
N SER A 189 -6.92 18.90 8.00
CA SER A 189 -6.81 19.47 6.65
C SER A 189 -7.99 19.10 5.78
N GLN A 190 -8.45 17.85 5.86
CA GLN A 190 -9.66 17.37 5.17
C GLN A 190 -10.91 18.14 5.60
N GLN A 191 -11.08 18.38 6.92
CA GLN A 191 -12.22 19.13 7.45
C GLN A 191 -12.22 20.57 7.00
N ARG A 192 -11.04 21.25 7.00
CA ARG A 192 -10.91 22.61 6.49
C ARG A 192 -11.27 22.70 5.00
N LEU A 193 -10.77 21.75 4.18
CA LEU A 193 -11.12 21.66 2.76
C LEU A 193 -12.60 21.41 2.57
N SER A 194 -13.21 20.49 3.29
CA SER A 194 -14.65 20.19 3.21
C SER A 194 -15.53 21.39 3.56
N SER A 195 -15.04 22.25 4.47
CA SER A 195 -15.75 23.47 4.87
C SER A 195 -15.62 24.59 3.85
N SER A 196 -14.43 24.77 3.27
CA SER A 196 -14.10 25.87 2.36
C SER A 196 -14.37 25.54 0.89
N LEU A 197 -14.40 24.27 0.51
CA LEU A 197 -14.50 23.80 -0.88
C LEU A 197 -15.56 22.69 -0.97
N PRO A 198 -16.85 23.03 -1.20
CA PRO A 198 -17.95 22.05 -1.23
C PRO A 198 -17.73 20.90 -2.23
N GLN A 199 -17.06 21.15 -3.34
CA GLN A 199 -16.75 20.14 -4.36
C GLN A 199 -15.79 19.05 -3.84
N PHE A 200 -15.02 19.33 -2.78
CA PHE A 200 -14.13 18.38 -2.15
C PHE A 200 -14.86 17.43 -1.18
N ARG A 201 -16.01 17.82 -0.63
CA ARG A 201 -16.73 17.06 0.43
C ARG A 201 -16.92 15.58 0.13
N PRO A 202 -17.30 15.16 -1.10
CA PRO A 202 -17.51 13.74 -1.38
C PRO A 202 -16.24 12.87 -1.22
N TYR A 203 -15.07 13.49 -1.24
CA TYR A 203 -13.77 12.84 -1.13
C TYR A 203 -13.18 12.88 0.28
N ALA A 204 -13.87 13.52 1.21
CA ALA A 204 -13.47 13.63 2.61
C ALA A 204 -13.90 12.36 3.37
N THR A 205 -13.12 11.30 3.24
CA THR A 205 -13.50 9.95 3.70
C THR A 205 -12.80 9.51 4.98
N LEU A 206 -11.83 10.27 5.49
CA LEU A 206 -11.15 9.96 6.76
C LEU A 206 -12.06 10.36 7.92
N GLU A 207 -12.41 9.41 8.78
CA GLU A 207 -13.28 9.58 9.92
C GLU A 207 -12.50 9.60 11.26
N ALA A 208 -13.14 10.09 12.32
CA ALA A 208 -12.52 10.16 13.65
C ALA A 208 -12.16 8.77 14.18
N ASP A 209 -12.98 7.77 13.87
CA ASP A 209 -12.76 6.38 14.27
C ASP A 209 -11.56 5.77 13.57
N ASP A 210 -11.30 6.10 12.30
CA ASP A 210 -10.09 5.67 11.58
C ASP A 210 -8.83 6.18 12.29
N VAL A 211 -8.87 7.44 12.75
CA VAL A 211 -7.76 8.04 13.50
C VAL A 211 -7.58 7.39 14.86
N ALA A 212 -8.69 7.21 15.60
CA ALA A 212 -8.66 6.68 16.96
C ALA A 212 -8.28 5.20 17.02
N ASN A 213 -8.67 4.41 16.03
CA ASN A 213 -8.45 2.97 16.00
C ASN A 213 -7.26 2.52 15.13
N CYS A 214 -6.61 3.42 14.41
CA CYS A 214 -5.56 3.11 13.44
C CYS A 214 -4.54 2.05 13.91
N GLU A 215 -3.94 2.21 15.10
CA GLU A 215 -2.97 1.24 15.63
C GLU A 215 -3.62 -0.07 16.09
N LYS A 216 -4.84 0.00 16.59
CA LYS A 216 -5.59 -1.16 17.06
C LYS A 216 -6.01 -2.04 15.90
N ASP A 217 -6.52 -1.44 14.84
CA ASP A 217 -7.00 -2.17 13.65
C ASP A 217 -5.84 -2.85 12.94
N PHE A 218 -4.70 -2.17 12.85
CA PHE A 218 -3.47 -2.78 12.36
C PHE A 218 -3.08 -4.03 13.16
N ARG A 219 -3.05 -3.93 14.51
CA ARG A 219 -2.69 -5.09 15.37
C ARG A 219 -3.67 -6.24 15.25
N ASN A 220 -4.96 -5.94 15.17
CA ASN A 220 -6.01 -6.96 15.03
C ASN A 220 -5.88 -7.72 13.70
N GLU A 221 -5.54 -7.05 12.62
CA GLU A 221 -5.36 -7.67 11.31
C GLU A 221 -4.19 -8.66 11.29
N PHE A 222 -3.09 -8.35 12.00
CA PHE A 222 -1.94 -9.24 12.08
C PHE A 222 -2.05 -10.32 13.18
N ALA A 223 -2.92 -10.13 14.17
CA ALA A 223 -3.16 -11.12 15.23
C ALA A 223 -4.20 -12.19 14.84
N SER A 224 -5.02 -11.91 13.82
CA SER A 224 -6.13 -12.78 13.39
C SER A 224 -5.75 -13.76 12.27
N ARG A 225 -4.48 -13.83 11.89
CA ARG A 225 -3.92 -14.74 10.87
C ARG A 225 -2.95 -15.73 11.50
#